data_aeeef34f6b3f8502617c11d42ea2dee6
#
_entry.id   aeeef34f6b3f8502617c11d42ea2dee6
#
_cell.length_a   1.000
_cell.length_b   1.000
_cell.length_c   1.000
_cell.angle_alpha   90.00
_cell.angle_beta   90.00
_cell.angle_gamma   90.00
#
_symmetry.space_group_name_H-M   'P 1'
#
loop_
_entity.id
_entity.type
_entity.pdbx_description
1 polymer ?
#
loop_
_entity_poly.entity_id
_entity_poly.type
_entity_poly.pdbx_seq_one_letter_code
_entity_poly.pdbx_strand_id
1 'polypeptide(L)'
;MNIIPRLRLPLLAAALLAGCVALRGPQLAVGQTEPDLVAQLGPPTGRYAMPDGVQRLEWATGPLGRHTWMVDIGRDGRSLWFDQVLNSAHLADFAARAPGMEIPQLLRELGRPAERRHGGWAGGQTWSWRYPTNDCLWWQVSIGNDGKVISAGHGIDPLCDVNDRNGLF
;
A
#
# COMPACT_ATOMS: atom_id res chain seq x y z
N MET A 1 -29.36 -48.02 -30.88
CA MET A 1 -29.51 -47.91 -29.42
C MET A 1 -28.32 -47.09 -28.90
N ASN A 2 -28.47 -45.72 -28.90
CA ASN A 2 -27.38 -44.79 -28.57
C ASN A 2 -27.45 -44.39 -27.10
N ILE A 3 -26.42 -44.78 -26.35
CA ILE A 3 -26.26 -44.42 -24.96
C ILE A 3 -25.35 -43.18 -24.93
N ILE A 4 -25.93 -42.00 -24.67
CA ILE A 4 -25.18 -40.75 -24.47
C ILE A 4 -24.82 -40.69 -22.98
N PRO A 5 -23.53 -40.57 -22.62
CA PRO A 5 -23.16 -40.44 -21.22
C PRO A 5 -23.43 -39.01 -20.69
N ARG A 6 -24.35 -38.90 -19.73
CA ARG A 6 -24.80 -37.66 -19.04
C ARG A 6 -23.85 -37.22 -17.90
N LEU A 7 -22.54 -37.32 -18.06
CA LEU A 7 -21.63 -37.16 -16.92
C LEU A 7 -20.67 -35.94 -17.00
N ARG A 8 -21.02 -34.87 -17.66
CA ARG A 8 -20.10 -33.69 -17.78
C ARG A 8 -20.61 -32.36 -17.21
N LEU A 9 -21.84 -32.32 -16.65
CA LEU A 9 -22.40 -31.06 -16.14
C LEU A 9 -21.94 -30.60 -14.75
N PRO A 10 -21.61 -31.48 -13.76
CA PRO A 10 -21.26 -31.00 -12.43
C PRO A 10 -19.82 -30.39 -12.32
N LEU A 11 -18.90 -30.73 -13.23
CA LEU A 11 -17.52 -30.20 -13.18
C LEU A 11 -17.42 -28.73 -13.63
N LEU A 12 -18.27 -28.27 -14.55
CA LEU A 12 -18.28 -26.88 -14.99
C LEU A 12 -18.86 -25.93 -13.93
N ALA A 13 -19.83 -26.37 -13.14
CA ALA A 13 -20.43 -25.55 -12.09
C ALA A 13 -19.49 -25.31 -10.90
N ALA A 14 -18.60 -26.26 -10.59
CA ALA A 14 -17.61 -26.13 -9.54
C ALA A 14 -16.50 -25.12 -9.90
N ALA A 15 -16.15 -25.00 -11.19
CA ALA A 15 -15.14 -24.04 -11.65
C ALA A 15 -15.61 -22.57 -11.57
N LEU A 16 -16.91 -22.32 -11.69
CA LEU A 16 -17.47 -20.96 -11.60
C LEU A 16 -17.54 -20.42 -10.16
N LEU A 17 -17.60 -21.27 -9.16
CA LEU A 17 -17.63 -20.89 -7.75
C LEU A 17 -16.24 -20.51 -7.20
N ALA A 18 -15.16 -21.01 -7.78
CA ALA A 18 -13.80 -20.68 -7.38
C ALA A 18 -13.36 -19.26 -7.79
N GLY A 19 -14.00 -18.65 -8.80
CA GLY A 19 -13.66 -17.32 -9.31
C GLY A 19 -14.11 -16.16 -8.42
N CYS A 20 -15.11 -16.34 -7.56
CA CYS A 20 -15.65 -15.26 -6.72
C CYS A 20 -14.83 -14.96 -5.45
N VAL A 21 -13.88 -15.81 -5.09
CA VAL A 21 -13.04 -15.60 -3.88
C VAL A 21 -11.93 -14.58 -4.15
N ALA A 22 -11.51 -14.43 -5.40
CA ALA A 22 -10.40 -13.55 -5.79
C ALA A 22 -10.74 -12.04 -5.78
N LEU A 23 -12.02 -11.66 -5.63
CA LEU A 23 -12.46 -10.26 -5.62
C LEU A 23 -12.63 -9.67 -4.20
N ARG A 24 -12.45 -10.47 -3.16
CA ARG A 24 -12.44 -9.96 -1.79
C ARG A 24 -11.03 -9.49 -1.44
N GLY A 25 -10.91 -8.23 -1.01
CA GLY A 25 -9.68 -7.72 -0.41
C GLY A 25 -9.22 -8.58 0.78
N PRO A 26 -8.00 -8.35 1.30
CA PRO A 26 -7.46 -9.15 2.40
C PRO A 26 -8.39 -9.11 3.61
N GLN A 27 -8.60 -10.27 4.24
CA GLN A 27 -9.43 -10.41 5.45
C GLN A 27 -8.53 -10.29 6.69
N LEU A 28 -8.13 -9.06 7.00
CA LEU A 28 -7.27 -8.78 8.15
C LEU A 28 -8.09 -8.69 9.44
N ALA A 29 -7.54 -9.23 10.52
CA ALA A 29 -8.11 -9.18 11.87
C ALA A 29 -7.00 -9.09 12.90
N VAL A 30 -7.30 -8.47 14.03
CA VAL A 30 -6.42 -8.47 15.21
C VAL A 30 -6.28 -9.90 15.73
N GLY A 31 -5.08 -10.27 16.20
CA GLY A 31 -4.77 -11.59 16.74
C GLY A 31 -4.22 -12.59 15.71
N GLN A 32 -4.18 -12.25 14.43
CA GLN A 32 -3.55 -13.07 13.38
C GLN A 32 -2.03 -13.13 13.59
N THR A 33 -1.42 -14.27 13.25
CA THR A 33 0.03 -14.42 13.24
C THR A 33 0.63 -13.92 11.92
N GLU A 34 1.94 -13.65 11.88
CA GLU A 34 2.61 -13.29 10.64
C GLU A 34 2.44 -14.35 9.53
N PRO A 35 2.54 -15.68 9.80
CA PRO A 35 2.22 -16.69 8.78
C PRO A 35 0.80 -16.59 8.22
N ASP A 36 -0.21 -16.25 9.03
CA ASP A 36 -1.59 -16.05 8.55
C ASP A 36 -1.69 -14.85 7.60
N LEU A 37 -0.97 -13.78 7.91
CA LEU A 37 -0.91 -12.58 7.07
C LEU A 37 -0.15 -12.84 5.76
N VAL A 38 0.98 -13.56 5.84
CA VAL A 38 1.76 -13.96 4.66
C VAL A 38 0.95 -14.86 3.72
N ALA A 39 0.12 -15.74 4.25
CA ALA A 39 -0.77 -16.58 3.45
C ALA A 39 -1.80 -15.76 2.63
N GLN A 40 -2.18 -14.58 3.11
CA GLN A 40 -3.15 -13.71 2.45
C GLN A 40 -2.50 -12.65 1.54
N LEU A 41 -1.39 -12.06 1.97
CA LEU A 41 -0.77 -10.88 1.37
C LEU A 41 0.57 -11.18 0.67
N GLY A 42 1.11 -12.38 0.84
CA GLY A 42 2.47 -12.72 0.45
C GLY A 42 3.51 -12.22 1.47
N PRO A 43 4.80 -12.27 1.17
CA PRO A 43 5.83 -11.79 2.07
C PRO A 43 5.74 -10.27 2.26
N PRO A 44 6.02 -9.74 3.47
CA PRO A 44 6.01 -8.32 3.73
C PRO A 44 7.08 -7.58 2.89
N THR A 45 6.73 -6.40 2.40
CA THR A 45 7.62 -5.54 1.60
C THR A 45 8.54 -4.68 2.47
N GLY A 46 8.20 -4.49 3.74
CA GLY A 46 9.00 -3.74 4.70
C GLY A 46 8.79 -4.20 6.13
N ARG A 47 9.76 -3.87 7.00
CA ARG A 47 9.73 -4.16 8.44
C ARG A 47 10.33 -2.99 9.20
N TYR A 48 9.63 -2.52 10.21
CA TYR A 48 10.01 -1.35 11.00
C TYR A 48 9.92 -1.66 12.48
N ALA A 49 10.98 -1.33 13.21
CA ALA A 49 10.94 -1.38 14.68
C ALA A 49 10.05 -0.26 15.20
N MET A 50 9.13 -0.61 16.09
CA MET A 50 8.26 0.31 16.82
C MET A 50 8.66 0.34 18.30
N PRO A 51 8.20 1.33 19.08
CA PRO A 51 8.36 1.30 20.53
C PRO A 51 7.82 0.00 21.16
N ASP A 52 8.24 -0.28 22.37
CA ASP A 52 7.76 -1.38 23.22
C ASP A 52 7.95 -2.78 22.62
N GLY A 53 8.88 -2.93 21.67
CA GLY A 53 9.19 -4.21 21.03
C GLY A 53 8.12 -4.70 20.04
N VAL A 54 7.24 -3.81 19.63
CA VAL A 54 6.32 -4.03 18.52
C VAL A 54 7.08 -3.96 17.20
N GLN A 55 6.70 -4.77 16.22
CA GLN A 55 7.22 -4.72 14.86
C GLN A 55 6.11 -4.34 13.90
N ARG A 56 6.29 -3.27 13.12
CA ARG A 56 5.38 -2.91 12.04
C ARG A 56 5.82 -3.60 10.75
N LEU A 57 4.92 -4.33 10.14
CA LEU A 57 5.10 -4.97 8.84
C LEU A 57 4.36 -4.19 7.77
N GLU A 58 4.97 -4.07 6.59
CA GLU A 58 4.41 -3.39 5.43
C GLU A 58 4.11 -4.40 4.32
N TRP A 59 2.96 -4.25 3.69
CA TRP A 59 2.60 -4.90 2.43
C TRP A 59 2.13 -3.85 1.42
N ALA A 60 3.04 -3.43 0.55
CA ALA A 60 2.72 -2.57 -0.58
C ALA A 60 2.16 -3.42 -1.72
N THR A 61 0.84 -3.44 -1.86
CA THR A 61 0.10 -4.26 -2.82
C THR A 61 -0.55 -3.42 -3.92
N GLY A 62 -1.05 -4.10 -4.94
CA GLY A 62 -1.63 -3.45 -6.12
C GLY A 62 -0.58 -2.79 -7.03
N PRO A 63 -1.00 -2.22 -8.17
CA PRO A 63 -0.09 -1.54 -9.08
C PRO A 63 0.66 -0.40 -8.37
N LEU A 64 1.99 -0.44 -8.42
CA LEU A 64 2.87 0.61 -7.88
C LEU A 64 2.70 0.85 -6.36
N GLY A 65 2.26 -0.17 -5.60
CA GLY A 65 2.09 -0.07 -4.15
C GLY A 65 0.92 0.81 -3.71
N ARG A 66 -0.10 1.00 -4.54
CA ARG A 66 -1.27 1.85 -4.24
C ARG A 66 -2.00 1.50 -2.95
N HIS A 67 -1.97 0.22 -2.56
CA HIS A 67 -2.56 -0.26 -1.33
C HIS A 67 -1.44 -0.69 -0.40
N THR A 68 -1.06 0.17 0.51
CA THR A 68 -0.04 -0.15 1.52
C THR A 68 -0.74 -0.50 2.83
N TRP A 69 -0.69 -1.79 3.16
CA TRP A 69 -1.16 -2.31 4.44
C TRP A 69 -0.03 -2.28 5.45
N MET A 70 -0.31 -1.72 6.61
CA MET A 70 0.56 -1.76 7.78
C MET A 70 -0.09 -2.62 8.85
N VAL A 71 0.69 -3.49 9.47
CA VAL A 71 0.24 -4.35 10.56
C VAL A 71 1.27 -4.30 11.68
N ASP A 72 0.83 -3.97 12.88
CA ASP A 72 1.66 -4.02 14.08
C ASP A 72 1.59 -5.41 14.72
N ILE A 73 2.74 -6.04 14.86
CA ILE A 73 2.89 -7.37 15.50
C ILE A 73 3.48 -7.15 16.89
N GLY A 74 2.77 -7.64 17.89
CA GLY A 74 3.20 -7.62 19.29
C GLY A 74 4.35 -8.59 19.58
N ARG A 75 4.88 -8.51 20.81
CA ARG A 75 5.94 -9.44 21.29
C ARG A 75 5.50 -10.91 21.33
N ASP A 76 4.20 -11.13 21.39
CA ASP A 76 3.59 -12.48 21.34
C ASP A 76 3.44 -13.03 19.90
N GLY A 77 3.91 -12.28 18.89
CA GLY A 77 3.82 -12.64 17.47
C GLY A 77 2.43 -12.49 16.85
N ARG A 78 1.51 -11.76 17.51
CA ARG A 78 0.16 -11.54 17.03
C ARG A 78 -0.06 -10.10 16.61
N SER A 79 -0.92 -9.91 15.61
CA SER A 79 -1.31 -8.58 15.15
C SER A 79 -2.14 -7.85 16.22
N LEU A 80 -1.73 -6.62 16.49
CA LEU A 80 -2.37 -5.69 17.44
C LEU A 80 -3.24 -4.66 16.72
N TRP A 81 -2.84 -4.28 15.52
CA TRP A 81 -3.45 -3.24 14.72
C TRP A 81 -3.13 -3.45 13.24
N PHE A 82 -4.00 -2.99 12.36
CA PHE A 82 -3.75 -2.93 10.92
C PHE A 82 -4.53 -1.77 10.29
N ASP A 83 -3.97 -1.22 9.22
CA ASP A 83 -4.65 -0.23 8.37
C ASP A 83 -4.08 -0.22 6.95
N GLN A 84 -4.88 0.25 5.99
CA GLN A 84 -4.41 0.64 4.67
C GLN A 84 -4.09 2.14 4.73
N VAL A 85 -2.80 2.45 4.90
CA VAL A 85 -2.33 3.80 5.26
C VAL A 85 -2.34 4.80 4.10
N LEU A 86 -2.38 4.36 2.83
CA LEU A 86 -2.45 5.26 1.68
C LEU A 86 -3.90 5.56 1.31
N ASN A 87 -4.65 6.18 2.23
CA ASN A 87 -6.00 6.68 2.02
C ASN A 87 -6.09 8.17 2.36
N SER A 88 -7.08 8.86 1.81
CA SER A 88 -7.19 10.32 1.92
C SER A 88 -7.26 10.82 3.37
N ALA A 89 -7.93 10.08 4.27
CA ALA A 89 -8.06 10.48 5.68
C ALA A 89 -6.71 10.38 6.40
N HIS A 90 -6.00 9.25 6.26
CA HIS A 90 -4.68 9.06 6.86
C HIS A 90 -3.65 10.05 6.30
N LEU A 91 -3.67 10.28 4.99
CA LEU A 91 -2.75 11.22 4.33
C LEU A 91 -2.99 12.68 4.78
N ALA A 92 -4.23 13.08 4.99
CA ALA A 92 -4.56 14.42 5.52
C ALA A 92 -4.08 14.60 6.96
N ASP A 93 -4.31 13.60 7.83
CA ASP A 93 -3.82 13.59 9.21
C ASP A 93 -2.28 13.60 9.25
N PHE A 94 -1.65 12.77 8.41
CA PHE A 94 -0.20 12.76 8.27
C PHE A 94 0.36 14.13 7.88
N ALA A 95 -0.23 14.83 6.91
CA ALA A 95 0.24 16.15 6.47
C ALA A 95 0.32 17.17 7.62
N ALA A 96 -0.65 17.12 8.54
CA ALA A 96 -0.72 18.06 9.66
C ALA A 96 0.45 17.88 10.67
N ARG A 97 1.01 16.68 10.77
CA ARG A 97 2.07 16.34 11.75
C ARG A 97 3.43 15.98 11.12
N ALA A 98 3.50 15.92 9.79
CA ALA A 98 4.70 15.51 9.06
C ALA A 98 5.90 16.47 9.19
N PRO A 99 5.74 17.82 9.23
CA PRO A 99 6.90 18.71 9.29
C PRO A 99 7.81 18.42 10.49
N GLY A 100 9.12 18.31 10.22
CA GLY A 100 10.13 17.95 11.22
C GLY A 100 10.30 16.45 11.48
N MET A 101 9.45 15.60 10.92
CA MET A 101 9.51 14.14 11.05
C MET A 101 10.79 13.60 10.40
N GLU A 102 11.45 12.64 11.03
CA GLU A 102 12.60 11.95 10.48
C GLU A 102 12.21 10.83 9.52
N ILE A 103 13.10 10.47 8.58
CA ILE A 103 12.87 9.42 7.58
C ILE A 103 12.40 8.08 8.20
N PRO A 104 12.96 7.58 9.31
CA PRO A 104 12.46 6.33 9.91
C PRO A 104 11.00 6.44 10.39
N GLN A 105 10.57 7.60 10.85
CA GLN A 105 9.18 7.84 11.25
C GLN A 105 8.27 7.90 10.02
N LEU A 106 8.69 8.64 8.98
CA LEU A 106 7.98 8.71 7.70
C LEU A 106 7.72 7.31 7.11
N LEU A 107 8.74 6.45 7.11
CA LEU A 107 8.61 5.08 6.60
C LEU A 107 7.65 4.22 7.44
N ARG A 108 7.60 4.43 8.76
CA ARG A 108 6.64 3.76 9.64
C ARG A 108 5.21 4.19 9.40
N GLU A 109 5.00 5.43 8.92
CA GLU A 109 3.67 5.98 8.66
C GLU A 109 3.14 5.62 7.27
N LEU A 110 3.96 5.75 6.23
CA LEU A 110 3.53 5.64 4.84
C LEU A 110 4.15 4.45 4.09
N GLY A 111 5.16 3.80 4.66
CA GLY A 111 5.93 2.75 3.98
C GLY A 111 6.87 3.29 2.91
N ARG A 112 7.33 2.40 2.05
CA ARG A 112 8.27 2.75 0.98
C ARG A 112 7.59 3.61 -0.07
N PRO A 113 8.25 4.73 -0.50
CA PRO A 113 7.75 5.50 -1.63
C PRO A 113 7.89 4.71 -2.95
N ALA A 114 6.97 4.96 -3.87
CA ALA A 114 7.03 4.43 -5.23
C ALA A 114 8.16 5.11 -6.03
N GLU A 115 8.47 6.36 -5.72
CA GLU A 115 9.50 7.13 -6.40
C GLU A 115 10.23 8.07 -5.44
N ARG A 116 11.52 8.28 -5.71
CA ARG A 116 12.38 9.24 -5.02
C ARG A 116 13.10 10.09 -6.04
N ARG A 117 12.96 11.40 -5.96
CA ARG A 117 13.67 12.38 -6.78
C ARG A 117 14.58 13.22 -5.91
N HIS A 118 15.76 13.50 -6.40
CA HIS A 118 16.70 14.44 -5.81
C HIS A 118 16.60 15.78 -6.52
N GLY A 119 16.81 16.85 -5.75
CA GLY A 119 16.75 18.21 -6.26
C GLY A 119 15.37 18.82 -6.11
N GLY A 120 15.35 20.12 -6.31
CA GLY A 120 14.21 21.02 -6.12
C GLY A 120 14.78 22.39 -5.77
N TRP A 121 13.95 23.42 -5.68
CA TRP A 121 14.39 24.79 -5.39
C TRP A 121 15.17 24.95 -4.09
N ALA A 122 14.85 24.12 -3.09
CA ALA A 122 15.52 24.12 -1.78
C ALA A 122 16.59 23.03 -1.62
N GLY A 123 16.90 22.27 -2.67
CA GLY A 123 17.67 21.03 -2.55
C GLY A 123 16.87 19.95 -1.83
N GLY A 124 17.53 18.85 -1.42
CA GLY A 124 16.86 17.74 -0.71
C GLY A 124 16.23 16.73 -1.64
N GLN A 125 15.15 16.11 -1.20
CA GLN A 125 14.47 15.02 -1.90
C GLN A 125 12.96 15.22 -1.92
N THR A 126 12.31 14.71 -2.96
CA THR A 126 10.85 14.52 -3.00
C THR A 126 10.57 13.04 -3.12
N TRP A 127 9.82 12.50 -2.17
CA TRP A 127 9.36 11.13 -2.16
C TRP A 127 7.88 11.09 -2.51
N SER A 128 7.47 10.14 -3.34
CA SER A 128 6.11 10.07 -3.88
C SER A 128 5.50 8.70 -3.72
N TRP A 129 4.23 8.68 -3.33
CA TRP A 129 3.39 7.48 -3.18
C TRP A 129 2.16 7.61 -4.06
N ARG A 130 1.83 6.54 -4.77
CA ARG A 130 0.53 6.42 -5.41
C ARG A 130 -0.47 5.84 -4.41
N TYR A 131 -1.68 6.33 -4.42
CA TYR A 131 -2.76 5.87 -3.56
C TYR A 131 -4.04 5.65 -4.36
N PRO A 132 -5.05 4.91 -3.85
CA PRO A 132 -6.32 4.71 -4.54
C PRO A 132 -7.08 6.03 -4.70
N THR A 133 -7.01 6.60 -5.90
CA THR A 133 -7.74 7.81 -6.30
C THR A 133 -8.07 7.71 -7.78
N ASN A 134 -9.16 8.34 -8.20
CA ASN A 134 -9.54 8.53 -9.60
C ASN A 134 -8.96 9.83 -10.18
N ASP A 135 -8.38 10.68 -9.33
CA ASP A 135 -7.71 11.89 -9.73
C ASP A 135 -6.28 11.58 -10.20
N CYS A 136 -5.75 12.39 -11.09
CA CYS A 136 -4.35 12.28 -11.54
C CYS A 136 -3.38 12.85 -10.49
N LEU A 137 -3.50 12.37 -9.27
CA LEU A 137 -2.73 12.83 -8.12
C LEU A 137 -1.93 11.68 -7.51
N TRP A 138 -0.78 12.02 -6.98
CA TRP A 138 -0.04 11.22 -6.04
C TRP A 138 0.27 12.00 -4.78
N TRP A 139 0.65 11.30 -3.72
CA TRP A 139 1.08 11.92 -2.49
C TRP A 139 2.57 12.17 -2.51
N GLN A 140 2.99 13.38 -2.14
CA GLN A 140 4.39 13.80 -2.13
C GLN A 140 4.81 14.30 -0.76
N VAL A 141 6.04 13.96 -0.38
CA VAL A 141 6.71 14.44 0.82
C VAL A 141 8.04 15.06 0.43
N SER A 142 8.22 16.32 0.77
CA SER A 142 9.48 17.05 0.60
C SER A 142 10.36 16.82 1.82
N ILE A 143 11.61 16.42 1.59
CA ILE A 143 12.60 16.11 2.63
C ILE A 143 13.80 17.05 2.44
N GLY A 144 14.19 17.72 3.50
CA GLY A 144 15.31 18.66 3.52
C GLY A 144 16.67 17.95 3.46
N ASN A 145 17.72 18.76 3.29
CA ASN A 145 19.11 18.27 3.32
C ASN A 145 19.51 17.74 4.71
N ASP A 146 18.77 18.11 5.74
CA ASP A 146 18.92 17.60 7.11
C ASP A 146 18.25 16.24 7.35
N GLY A 147 17.60 15.68 6.31
CA GLY A 147 16.88 14.41 6.38
C GLY A 147 15.51 14.48 7.07
N LYS A 148 14.98 15.68 7.29
CA LYS A 148 13.66 15.88 7.90
C LYS A 148 12.62 16.27 6.88
N VAL A 149 11.39 15.89 7.16
CA VAL A 149 10.23 16.28 6.35
C VAL A 149 10.02 17.80 6.47
N ILE A 150 9.93 18.47 5.33
CA ILE A 150 9.58 19.89 5.22
C ILE A 150 8.08 20.06 5.10
N SER A 151 7.46 19.29 4.19
CA SER A 151 6.04 19.36 3.88
C SER A 151 5.53 18.07 3.25
N ALA A 152 4.23 17.87 3.30
CA ALA A 152 3.54 16.79 2.60
C ALA A 152 2.26 17.31 1.94
N GLY A 153 1.90 16.74 0.80
CA GLY A 153 0.70 17.14 0.07
C GLY A 153 0.54 16.42 -1.26
N HIS A 154 -0.46 16.80 -2.03
CA HIS A 154 -0.71 16.27 -3.36
C HIS A 154 0.21 16.91 -4.41
N GLY A 155 0.64 16.10 -5.37
CA GLY A 155 1.26 16.53 -6.61
C GLY A 155 0.60 15.84 -7.80
N ILE A 156 0.84 16.32 -9.00
CA ILE A 156 0.34 15.70 -10.23
C ILE A 156 1.15 14.43 -10.50
N ASP A 157 0.48 13.29 -10.72
CA ASP A 157 1.16 12.04 -11.09
C ASP A 157 1.67 12.16 -12.54
N PRO A 158 3.01 12.04 -12.77
CA PRO A 158 3.57 12.14 -14.11
C PRO A 158 3.04 11.12 -15.12
N LEU A 159 2.47 10.01 -14.66
CA LEU A 159 1.83 9.04 -15.55
C LEU A 159 0.60 9.60 -16.25
N CYS A 160 -0.05 10.62 -15.69
CA CYS A 160 -1.17 11.29 -16.34
C CYS A 160 -0.69 12.22 -17.47
N ASP A 161 0.42 12.94 -17.27
CA ASP A 161 1.01 13.81 -18.27
C ASP A 161 1.39 13.09 -19.57
N VAL A 162 1.79 11.82 -19.46
CA VAL A 162 2.17 11.02 -20.63
C VAL A 162 0.96 10.71 -21.50
N ASN A 163 -0.20 10.49 -20.90
CA ASN A 163 -1.44 10.23 -21.64
C ASN A 163 -1.95 11.50 -22.34
N ASP A 164 -1.87 12.65 -21.69
CA ASP A 164 -2.28 13.94 -22.27
C ASP A 164 -1.42 14.33 -23.47
N ARG A 165 -0.10 14.09 -23.42
CA ARG A 165 0.82 14.37 -24.53
C ARG A 165 0.63 13.47 -25.76
N ASN A 166 0.07 12.28 -25.57
CA ASN A 166 -0.16 11.32 -26.64
C ASN A 166 -1.55 11.48 -27.31
N GLY A 167 -2.35 12.47 -26.90
CA GLY A 167 -3.63 12.80 -27.54
C GLY A 167 -4.66 11.66 -27.52
N LEU A 168 -4.67 10.85 -26.48
CA LEU A 168 -5.58 9.70 -26.31
C LEU A 168 -6.85 10.08 -25.51
N PHE A 169 -7.43 11.28 -25.80
CA PHE A 169 -8.79 11.68 -25.40
C PHE A 169 -9.53 12.28 -26.58
#